data_40a8368c8f560d929c1c5fe66165ee12
#
_entry.id   40a8368c8f560d929c1c5fe66165ee12
#
_cell.length_a   1.000
_cell.length_b   1.000
_cell.length_c   1.000
_cell.angle_alpha   90.00
_cell.angle_beta   90.00
_cell.angle_gamma   90.00
#
_symmetry.space_group_name_H-M   'P 1'
#
loop_
_entity.id
_entity.type
_entity.pdbx_description
1 polymer ?
#
loop_
_entity_poly.entity_id
_entity_poly.type
_entity_poly.pdbx_seq_one_letter_code
_entity_poly.pdbx_strand_id
1 'polypeptide(L)'
;MIEIGKPDEAAGFPPSAIAPELDFLSVHIYPGKNRLGTWIDTLNRCNVGKPVVIEETFPLKCDVKELATFIEQSRGTANGWIGFYWGQTPQELKGVTELGEQLMLGWLELFQAIDPNR
;
A
#
# COMPACT_ATOMS: atom_id res chain seq x y z
N MET A 1 4.20 -12.89 6.20
CA MET A 1 3.25 -11.89 5.67
C MET A 1 2.24 -11.55 6.75
N ILE A 2 2.03 -10.27 7.00
CA ILE A 2 1.02 -9.79 7.95
C ILE A 2 -0.09 -9.16 7.11
N GLU A 3 -1.28 -9.74 7.16
CA GLU A 3 -2.46 -9.17 6.53
C GLU A 3 -3.16 -8.26 7.54
N ILE A 4 -3.28 -6.98 7.21
CA ILE A 4 -3.99 -6.01 8.04
C ILE A 4 -5.35 -5.75 7.39
N GLY A 5 -6.33 -6.59 7.71
CA GLY A 5 -7.68 -6.50 7.15
C GLY A 5 -8.48 -5.31 7.69
N LYS A 6 -8.28 -4.98 8.96
CA LYS A 6 -8.87 -3.83 9.65
C LYS A 6 -7.82 -3.15 10.51
N PRO A 7 -7.88 -1.81 10.67
CA PRO A 7 -6.88 -1.06 11.44
C PRO A 7 -6.70 -1.54 12.89
N ASP A 8 -7.74 -2.14 13.45
CA ASP A 8 -7.79 -2.57 14.86
C ASP A 8 -7.57 -4.09 15.04
N GLU A 9 -7.43 -4.83 13.95
CA GLU A 9 -7.18 -6.27 13.99
C GLU A 9 -5.72 -6.55 13.62
N ALA A 10 -4.93 -6.97 14.60
CA ALA A 10 -3.64 -7.59 14.33
C ALA A 10 -3.88 -8.96 13.72
N ALA A 11 -3.67 -9.10 12.41
CA ALA A 11 -3.78 -10.39 11.75
C ALA A 11 -2.53 -11.22 12.03
N GLY A 12 -2.72 -12.37 12.61
CA GLY A 12 -1.67 -13.36 12.81
C GLY A 12 -0.70 -13.03 13.95
N PHE A 13 0.58 -12.91 13.65
CA PHE A 13 1.63 -12.75 14.65
C PHE A 13 1.93 -11.27 14.93
N PRO A 14 2.15 -10.87 16.18
CA PRO A 14 2.61 -9.53 16.48
C PRO A 14 3.93 -9.23 15.75
N PRO A 15 4.07 -8.06 15.10
CA PRO A 15 5.29 -7.69 14.38
C PRO A 15 6.57 -7.86 15.22
N SER A 16 6.53 -7.44 16.49
CA SER A 16 7.66 -7.56 17.40
C SER A 16 8.08 -9.00 17.71
N ALA A 17 7.14 -9.95 17.66
CA ALA A 17 7.43 -11.35 17.96
C ALA A 17 8.13 -12.06 16.79
N ILE A 18 7.85 -11.65 15.55
CA ILE A 18 8.42 -12.29 14.34
C ILE A 18 9.62 -11.54 13.77
N ALA A 19 9.73 -10.25 14.03
CA ALA A 19 10.80 -9.41 13.48
C ALA A 19 12.23 -9.95 13.71
N PRO A 20 12.59 -10.54 14.85
CA PRO A 20 13.93 -11.08 15.06
C PRO A 20 14.37 -12.09 13.99
N GLU A 21 13.43 -12.86 13.45
CA GLU A 21 13.68 -13.94 12.48
C GLU A 21 13.58 -13.48 11.02
N LEU A 22 13.34 -12.18 10.78
CA LEU A 22 13.09 -11.65 9.43
C LEU A 22 14.10 -10.56 9.07
N ASP A 23 14.43 -10.47 7.78
CA ASP A 23 15.22 -9.36 7.24
C ASP A 23 14.38 -8.09 7.09
N PHE A 24 13.12 -8.22 6.76
CA PHE A 24 12.13 -7.15 6.66
C PHE A 24 10.71 -7.66 6.97
N LEU A 25 9.81 -6.74 7.26
CA LEU A 25 8.38 -7.04 7.42
C LEU A 25 7.63 -6.72 6.12
N SER A 26 6.78 -7.64 5.69
CA SER A 26 5.88 -7.46 4.56
C SER A 26 4.44 -7.35 5.06
N VAL A 27 3.74 -6.31 4.63
CA VAL A 27 2.36 -6.03 5.04
C VAL A 27 1.47 -5.75 3.83
N HIS A 28 0.20 -6.15 3.92
CA HIS A 28 -0.85 -5.79 2.96
C HIS A 28 -1.73 -4.70 3.56
N ILE A 29 -1.83 -3.56 2.90
CA ILE A 29 -2.65 -2.43 3.36
C ILE A 29 -3.47 -1.88 2.21
N TYR A 30 -4.79 -1.85 2.39
CA TYR A 30 -5.75 -1.21 1.50
C TYR A 30 -6.39 -0.02 2.23
N PRO A 31 -5.85 1.19 2.09
CA PRO A 31 -6.35 2.34 2.82
C PRO A 31 -7.81 2.63 2.48
N GLY A 32 -8.61 2.89 3.51
CA GLY A 32 -10.01 3.23 3.35
C GLY A 32 -10.22 4.74 3.30
N LYS A 33 -11.25 5.15 2.57
CA LYS A 33 -11.66 6.55 2.42
C LYS A 33 -11.87 7.23 3.77
N ASN A 34 -11.37 8.46 3.90
CA ASN A 34 -11.49 9.29 5.10
C ASN A 34 -10.88 8.68 6.38
N ARG A 35 -10.01 7.67 6.27
CA ARG A 35 -9.39 6.98 7.40
C ARG A 35 -7.87 6.85 7.28
N LEU A 36 -7.23 7.70 6.50
CA LEU A 36 -5.79 7.61 6.22
C LEU A 36 -4.96 7.61 7.51
N GLY A 37 -5.25 8.50 8.46
CA GLY A 37 -4.55 8.56 9.75
C GLY A 37 -4.57 7.21 10.49
N THR A 38 -5.72 6.53 10.54
CA THR A 38 -5.83 5.22 11.17
C THR A 38 -4.95 4.17 10.49
N TRP A 39 -4.85 4.21 9.16
CA TRP A 39 -4.01 3.28 8.40
C TRP A 39 -2.52 3.57 8.58
N ILE A 40 -2.14 4.85 8.66
CA ILE A 40 -0.76 5.25 8.99
C ILE A 40 -0.39 4.81 10.42
N ASP A 41 -1.27 5.00 11.40
CA ASP A 41 -1.05 4.54 12.77
C ASP A 41 -0.90 3.02 12.84
N THR A 42 -1.69 2.28 12.04
CA THR A 42 -1.58 0.82 11.94
C THR A 42 -0.24 0.40 11.33
N LEU A 43 0.19 1.07 10.27
CA LEU A 43 1.50 0.84 9.66
C LEU A 43 2.64 1.14 10.65
N ASN A 44 2.54 2.21 11.43
CA ASN A 44 3.55 2.60 12.41
C ASN A 44 3.74 1.55 13.51
N ARG A 45 2.74 0.73 13.81
CA ARG A 45 2.88 -0.42 14.74
C ARG A 45 3.80 -1.51 14.19
N CYS A 46 4.04 -1.53 12.89
CA CYS A 46 4.99 -2.45 12.24
C CYS A 46 6.43 -1.93 12.30
N ASN A 47 6.66 -0.71 12.76
CA ASN A 47 8.01 -0.14 12.93
C ASN A 47 8.68 -0.71 14.20
N VAL A 48 9.22 -1.89 14.09
CA VAL A 48 9.85 -2.65 15.19
C VAL A 48 11.35 -2.87 14.95
N GLY A 49 11.99 -1.95 14.25
CA GLY A 49 13.43 -2.00 14.00
C GLY A 49 13.85 -2.81 12.77
N LYS A 50 12.89 -3.19 11.92
CA LYS A 50 13.14 -3.83 10.63
C LYS A 50 12.53 -2.99 9.51
N PRO A 51 13.09 -3.03 8.29
CA PRO A 51 12.45 -2.43 7.13
C PRO A 51 11.01 -2.95 6.96
N VAL A 52 10.10 -2.08 6.53
CA VAL A 52 8.70 -2.43 6.27
C VAL A 52 8.42 -2.23 4.79
N VAL A 53 7.90 -3.25 4.12
CA VAL A 53 7.45 -3.19 2.73
C VAL A 53 5.94 -3.36 2.69
N ILE A 54 5.24 -2.42 2.09
CA ILE A 54 3.83 -2.61 1.73
C ILE A 54 3.82 -3.40 0.43
N GLU A 55 3.70 -4.73 0.56
CA GLU A 55 3.83 -5.68 -0.54
C GLU A 55 2.57 -5.75 -1.40
N GLU A 56 1.45 -5.32 -0.84
CA GLU A 56 0.18 -5.29 -1.54
C GLU A 56 -0.64 -4.06 -1.16
N THR A 57 -0.92 -3.21 -2.12
CA THR A 57 -1.81 -2.06 -1.97
C THR A 57 -2.53 -1.75 -3.28
N PHE A 58 -3.75 -1.21 -3.17
CA PHE A 58 -4.59 -0.88 -4.31
C PHE A 58 -5.74 0.05 -3.86
N PRO A 59 -6.28 0.96 -4.71
CA PRO A 59 -7.37 1.86 -4.32
C PRO A 59 -8.74 1.19 -4.38
N LEU A 60 -8.93 0.08 -3.65
CA LEU A 60 -10.21 -0.63 -3.56
C LEU A 60 -11.23 0.08 -2.68
N LYS A 61 -10.76 0.82 -1.69
CA LYS A 61 -11.60 1.45 -0.64
C LYS A 61 -11.37 2.95 -0.52
N CYS A 62 -10.58 3.52 -1.41
CA CYS A 62 -10.29 4.94 -1.51
C CYS A 62 -10.08 5.31 -2.99
N ASP A 63 -10.00 6.59 -3.31
CA ASP A 63 -9.63 7.02 -4.65
C ASP A 63 -8.09 7.07 -4.85
N VAL A 64 -7.67 7.29 -6.09
CA VAL A 64 -6.24 7.34 -6.45
C VAL A 64 -5.50 8.47 -5.73
N LYS A 65 -6.17 9.61 -5.45
CA LYS A 65 -5.57 10.74 -4.74
C LYS A 65 -5.35 10.41 -3.26
N GLU A 66 -6.31 9.73 -2.64
CA GLU A 66 -6.18 9.27 -1.27
C GLU A 66 -5.08 8.21 -1.16
N LEU A 67 -4.96 7.29 -2.14
CA LEU A 67 -3.85 6.35 -2.20
C LEU A 67 -2.50 7.07 -2.33
N ALA A 68 -2.40 8.07 -3.20
CA ALA A 68 -1.19 8.89 -3.35
C ALA A 68 -0.80 9.56 -2.01
N THR A 69 -1.78 10.12 -1.32
CA THR A 69 -1.58 10.72 0.01
C THR A 69 -1.12 9.69 1.04
N PHE A 70 -1.72 8.49 1.01
CA PHE A 70 -1.30 7.39 1.89
C PHE A 70 0.16 6.98 1.62
N ILE A 71 0.55 6.80 0.38
CA ILE A 71 1.92 6.45 0.01
C ILE A 71 2.89 7.52 0.52
N GLU A 72 2.60 8.80 0.29
CA GLU A 72 3.46 9.88 0.74
C GLU A 72 3.58 9.94 2.28
N GLN A 73 2.47 9.80 3.00
CA GLN A 73 2.48 9.80 4.47
C GLN A 73 3.12 8.53 5.06
N SER A 74 3.10 7.42 4.35
CA SER A 74 3.69 6.16 4.80
C SER A 74 5.22 6.12 4.72
N ARG A 75 5.86 7.07 4.01
CA ARG A 75 7.33 7.15 3.82
C ARG A 75 8.14 7.18 5.12
N GLY A 76 7.53 7.62 6.22
CA GLY A 76 8.17 7.60 7.55
C GLY A 76 8.37 6.20 8.11
N THR A 77 7.66 5.21 7.59
CA THR A 77 7.69 3.82 8.09
C THR A 77 7.94 2.82 6.97
N ALA A 78 7.29 2.96 5.82
CA ALA A 78 7.47 2.04 4.69
C ALA A 78 8.73 2.36 3.90
N ASN A 79 9.48 1.33 3.58
CA ASN A 79 10.69 1.38 2.76
C ASN A 79 10.43 1.00 1.30
N GLY A 80 9.23 0.49 0.99
CA GLY A 80 8.84 0.12 -0.36
C GLY A 80 7.35 -0.15 -0.48
N TRP A 81 6.86 -0.06 -1.73
CA TRP A 81 5.46 -0.30 -2.08
C TRP A 81 5.40 -1.16 -3.33
N ILE A 82 4.59 -2.21 -3.30
CA ILE A 82 4.33 -3.07 -4.43
C ILE A 82 2.82 -3.04 -4.70
N GLY A 83 2.46 -2.69 -5.92
CA GLY A 83 1.08 -2.72 -6.35
C GLY A 83 0.61 -4.14 -6.63
N PHE A 84 -0.61 -4.45 -6.24
CA PHE A 84 -1.24 -5.74 -6.55
C PHE A 84 -1.91 -5.68 -7.92
N TYR A 85 -1.11 -5.80 -8.97
CA TYR A 85 -1.65 -5.82 -10.33
C TYR A 85 -0.73 -6.60 -11.29
N TRP A 86 -1.34 -7.50 -12.02
CA TRP A 86 -0.72 -8.20 -13.13
C TRP A 86 -1.69 -8.18 -14.32
N GLY A 87 -1.43 -7.35 -15.31
CA GLY A 87 -2.34 -7.16 -16.44
C GLY A 87 -1.82 -6.19 -17.49
N GLN A 88 -2.73 -5.42 -18.07
CA GLN A 88 -2.45 -4.47 -19.13
C GLN A 88 -1.53 -3.34 -18.69
N THR A 89 -0.72 -2.86 -19.63
CA THR A 89 0.11 -1.67 -19.43
C THR A 89 -0.72 -0.38 -19.49
N PRO A 90 -0.23 0.75 -18.96
CA PRO A 90 -0.90 2.04 -19.15
C PRO A 90 -1.17 2.40 -20.60
N GLN A 91 -0.29 1.99 -21.53
CA GLN A 91 -0.45 2.23 -22.95
C GLN A 91 -1.65 1.47 -23.54
N GLU A 92 -1.85 0.22 -23.13
CA GLU A 92 -2.97 -0.61 -23.55
C GLU A 92 -4.30 -0.14 -22.97
N LEU A 93 -4.26 0.49 -21.78
CA LEU A 93 -5.45 1.06 -21.13
C LEU A 93 -5.81 2.46 -21.62
N LYS A 94 -5.00 3.09 -22.47
CA LYS A 94 -5.34 4.42 -23.03
C LYS A 94 -6.54 4.33 -23.96
N GLY A 95 -7.55 5.15 -23.68
CA GLY A 95 -8.76 5.24 -24.48
C GLY A 95 -9.86 4.26 -24.08
N VAL A 96 -9.65 3.46 -23.04
CA VAL A 96 -10.70 2.60 -22.49
C VAL A 96 -11.82 3.42 -21.84
N THR A 97 -13.05 2.93 -21.96
CA THR A 97 -14.24 3.60 -21.43
C THR A 97 -14.81 2.92 -20.17
N GLU A 98 -14.42 1.69 -19.94
CA GLU A 98 -14.85 0.94 -18.75
C GLU A 98 -14.28 1.54 -17.46
N LEU A 99 -15.15 1.75 -16.47
CA LEU A 99 -14.78 2.42 -15.21
C LEU A 99 -13.66 1.70 -14.46
N GLY A 100 -13.69 0.37 -14.45
CA GLY A 100 -12.66 -0.44 -13.81
C GLY A 100 -11.28 -0.27 -14.45
N GLU A 101 -11.24 -0.20 -15.77
CA GLU A 101 -10.01 0.00 -16.55
C GLU A 101 -9.47 1.43 -16.40
N GLN A 102 -10.35 2.43 -16.30
CA GLN A 102 -9.95 3.82 -16.02
C GLN A 102 -9.35 3.95 -14.61
N LEU A 103 -9.93 3.27 -13.62
CA LEU A 103 -9.36 3.20 -12.27
C LEU A 103 -7.98 2.55 -12.28
N MET A 104 -7.84 1.46 -13.03
CA MET A 104 -6.58 0.76 -13.19
C MET A 104 -5.50 1.65 -13.83
N LEU A 105 -5.85 2.35 -14.91
CA LEU A 105 -4.95 3.29 -15.57
C LEU A 105 -4.47 4.38 -14.60
N GLY A 106 -5.38 5.03 -13.89
CA GLY A 106 -5.02 6.08 -12.93
C GLY A 106 -4.08 5.60 -11.83
N TRP A 107 -4.27 4.36 -11.37
CA TRP A 107 -3.39 3.75 -10.38
C TRP A 107 -2.00 3.40 -10.95
N LEU A 108 -1.92 2.84 -12.15
CA LEU A 108 -0.64 2.55 -12.81
C LEU A 108 0.14 3.83 -13.11
N GLU A 109 -0.53 4.90 -13.54
CA GLU A 109 0.08 6.21 -13.76
C GLU A 109 0.60 6.81 -12.43
N LEU A 110 -0.14 6.65 -11.33
CA LEU A 110 0.34 7.04 -10.00
C LEU A 110 1.65 6.32 -9.66
N PHE A 111 1.70 4.99 -9.78
CA PHE A 111 2.90 4.21 -9.47
C PHE A 111 4.10 4.59 -10.35
N GLN A 112 3.88 4.89 -11.62
CA GLN A 112 4.95 5.39 -12.51
C GLN A 112 5.46 6.77 -12.11
N ALA A 113 4.62 7.60 -11.50
CA ALA A 113 4.98 8.97 -11.10
C ALA A 113 5.66 9.05 -9.73
N ILE A 114 5.62 7.98 -8.93
CA ILE A 114 6.26 7.96 -7.61
C ILE A 114 7.77 7.87 -7.77
N ASP A 115 8.48 8.86 -7.21
CA ASP A 115 9.94 8.77 -7.03
C ASP A 115 10.26 7.95 -5.78
N PRO A 116 10.87 6.76 -5.92
CA PRO A 116 11.17 5.92 -4.78
C PRO A 116 12.29 6.48 -3.88
N ASN A 117 13.08 7.44 -4.38
CA ASN A 117 14.24 7.99 -3.69
C ASN A 117 13.97 9.34 -2.99
N ARG A 118 12.73 9.79 -3.04
CA ARG A 118 12.32 11.06 -2.45
C ARG A 118 12.01 10.97 -0.96
#